data_ee3e542ab6434a545228a3a9a9b76871
#
_entry.id   ee3e542ab6434a545228a3a9a9b76871
#
_cell.length_a   1.000
_cell.length_b   1.000
_cell.length_c   1.000
_cell.angle_alpha   90.00
_cell.angle_beta   90.00
_cell.angle_gamma   90.00
#
_symmetry.space_group_name_H-M   'P 1'
#
loop_
_entity.id
_entity.type
_entity.pdbx_description
1 polymer ?
#
loop_
_entity_poly.entity_id
_entity_poly.type
_entity_poly.pdbx_seq_one_letter_code
_entity_poly.pdbx_strand_id
1 'polypeptide(L)'
;MADSVQAGRMRESKPGEGPVALSHPTFMQRNGRARQVRSLLTGLLGLLATLASAQSQGLRFVDVTPASGLEGFDGLQGSVSKQHIIEVMGGGVAFLDFDADGRLDILLVRGSTIEQFERGGDLMCALYRGDGSGSFEDVTLRAGLTARGWGQGVAVGDFDSDGRLDFFLTGYGSNALYRNLGQGRFEEVGRLAGIARSHWSLGASFADFDRDGDLDLYVSNYLAYPLDRLPQRDANCNYRGFDVFCGPRGLPGLRDSLYLNDGAGKFTDVAAERSIDDDRLYGLGVLVADYNNDSWPDIFVANDLTANLFYQNNGDGRFEELAVLTGTAFSQDGVEEGSMGVDAADIDRDGWLDLYYTNSSYESNSMLVNNGDGSFTNLTYASGHGESTHLFVGWGVAFGDLDNDSREDLFVVNGHLYPEADRFEMGLRYEQRWLVFMNHGDRQFLERGEEFGLSERYKSRGLALGDYDSDGDLDVVVNNLDGPPTLLRNDGGNRGAWLLVDTRTESGSPAVGARVLATSGGSTQLREVRSSASYLSANDLRQHFGFGPDARAEQVSVRWPSGRTSTLSDVELNQVITVEEPDGE
;
A
#
# COMPACT_ATOMS: atom_id res chain seq x y z
N MET A 1 2.02 39.85 48.23
CA MET A 1 3.42 39.82 48.69
C MET A 1 4.22 39.55 47.45
N ALA A 2 4.56 40.53 46.59
CA ALA A 2 5.64 41.49 46.75
C ALA A 2 6.96 40.72 47.01
N ASP A 3 7.97 40.78 46.28
CA ASP A 3 8.78 41.71 45.51
C ASP A 3 9.92 40.89 44.87
N SER A 4 10.66 41.20 43.90
CA SER A 4 11.13 42.36 43.13
C SER A 4 12.37 41.91 42.33
N VAL A 5 12.40 42.21 41.05
CA VAL A 5 13.31 43.08 40.32
C VAL A 5 14.83 42.87 40.52
N GLN A 6 15.56 42.59 39.45
CA GLN A 6 16.59 43.52 39.00
C GLN A 6 17.10 43.20 37.55
N ALA A 7 17.08 44.27 36.75
CA ALA A 7 17.64 44.38 35.43
C ALA A 7 19.13 44.76 35.51
N GLY A 8 19.91 44.31 34.54
CA GLY A 8 21.31 44.69 34.34
C GLY A 8 21.60 45.06 32.87
N ARG A 9 21.94 46.33 32.66
CA ARG A 9 22.08 47.05 31.40
C ARG A 9 23.32 46.72 30.61
N MET A 10 23.16 46.84 29.29
CA MET A 10 24.02 47.32 28.19
C MET A 10 25.48 47.66 28.46
N ARG A 11 26.32 47.30 27.50
CA ARG A 11 27.34 48.20 26.97
C ARG A 11 27.53 48.00 25.46
N GLU A 12 27.24 49.05 24.72
CA GLU A 12 27.68 49.32 23.35
C GLU A 12 29.16 49.65 23.29
N SER A 13 29.85 49.35 22.18
CA SER A 13 30.93 50.17 21.65
C SER A 13 31.12 49.92 20.14
N LYS A 14 31.02 50.99 19.38
CA LYS A 14 31.40 51.22 17.98
C LYS A 14 32.80 51.84 17.91
N PRO A 15 33.32 52.29 16.72
CA PRO A 15 33.89 51.57 15.56
C PRO A 15 35.31 52.13 15.21
N GLY A 16 35.99 51.59 14.22
CA GLY A 16 37.25 52.18 13.68
C GLY A 16 37.67 51.48 12.39
N GLU A 17 37.45 52.15 11.28
CA GLU A 17 38.32 52.63 10.22
C GLU A 17 39.51 51.70 9.84
N GLY A 18 39.78 51.32 8.57
CA GLY A 18 39.79 51.92 7.29
C GLY A 18 40.93 51.24 6.45
N PRO A 19 41.11 51.50 5.19
CA PRO A 19 41.61 50.54 4.21
C PRO A 19 43.12 50.69 3.88
N VAL A 20 43.75 49.60 3.41
CA VAL A 20 45.06 49.67 2.75
C VAL A 20 45.00 48.93 1.42
N ALA A 21 45.23 49.71 0.37
CA ALA A 21 45.51 49.28 -1.00
C ALA A 21 47.02 49.11 -1.23
N LEU A 22 47.35 48.44 -2.32
CA LEU A 22 48.57 48.40 -3.11
C LEU A 22 49.01 46.95 -3.35
N SER A 23 49.45 46.51 -4.51
CA SER A 23 49.89 47.03 -5.77
C SER A 23 50.11 45.91 -6.77
N HIS A 24 49.86 46.16 -8.04
CA HIS A 24 50.31 45.30 -9.16
C HIS A 24 51.82 45.40 -9.39
N PRO A 25 52.39 44.38 -10.02
CA PRO A 25 53.34 44.71 -11.11
C PRO A 25 53.06 43.89 -12.40
N THR A 26 53.24 44.63 -13.40
CA THR A 26 53.40 44.65 -14.83
C THR A 26 54.05 43.45 -15.53
N PHE A 27 53.47 43.16 -16.68
CA PHE A 27 53.91 42.53 -17.92
C PHE A 27 55.39 42.25 -18.14
N MET A 28 55.70 41.05 -18.68
CA MET A 28 56.64 40.81 -19.75
C MET A 28 56.18 39.74 -20.74
N GLN A 29 56.05 40.14 -21.99
CA GLN A 29 55.84 39.31 -23.17
C GLN A 29 57.04 38.39 -23.43
N ARG A 30 56.84 37.16 -23.82
CA ARG A 30 57.68 36.39 -24.74
C ARG A 30 56.84 35.49 -25.64
N ASN A 31 56.84 35.87 -26.91
CA ASN A 31 56.31 35.05 -28.02
C ASN A 31 57.16 33.79 -28.24
N GLY A 32 56.47 32.70 -28.62
CA GLY A 32 57.09 31.65 -29.40
C GLY A 32 56.63 30.24 -29.15
N ARG A 33 55.93 29.70 -30.15
CA ARG A 33 55.57 28.28 -30.37
C ARG A 33 54.18 27.85 -29.94
N ALA A 34 53.20 28.33 -30.67
CA ALA A 34 51.89 27.73 -30.80
C ALA A 34 51.80 27.02 -32.16
N ARG A 35 51.84 25.69 -32.23
CA ARG A 35 51.30 24.92 -33.39
C ARG A 35 51.33 23.38 -33.30
N GLN A 36 51.48 22.76 -32.12
CA GLN A 36 51.37 21.28 -32.06
C GLN A 36 50.63 20.69 -30.85
N VAL A 37 49.85 21.47 -30.09
CA VAL A 37 49.11 20.96 -28.92
C VAL A 37 47.58 20.95 -29.14
N ARG A 38 47.09 21.38 -30.31
CA ARG A 38 45.63 21.43 -30.57
C ARG A 38 44.98 20.10 -30.97
N SER A 39 45.73 19.06 -31.34
CA SER A 39 45.14 17.76 -31.75
C SER A 39 45.03 16.71 -30.64
N LEU A 40 45.68 16.93 -29.49
CA LEU A 40 45.60 15.98 -28.36
C LEU A 40 44.57 16.37 -27.29
N LEU A 41 44.20 17.66 -27.21
CA LEU A 41 43.16 18.11 -26.27
C LEU A 41 41.73 17.84 -26.74
N THR A 42 41.47 17.75 -28.05
CA THR A 42 40.14 17.42 -28.59
C THR A 42 39.81 15.92 -28.47
N GLY A 43 40.81 15.05 -28.42
CA GLY A 43 40.61 13.63 -28.17
C GLY A 43 40.35 13.28 -26.69
N LEU A 44 40.96 14.01 -25.76
CA LEU A 44 40.74 13.78 -24.33
C LEU A 44 39.43 14.41 -23.82
N LEU A 45 38.95 15.52 -24.39
CA LEU A 45 37.62 16.05 -24.05
C LEU A 45 36.48 15.22 -24.63
N GLY A 46 36.70 14.54 -25.78
CA GLY A 46 35.72 13.59 -26.32
C GLY A 46 35.61 12.30 -25.51
N LEU A 47 36.72 11.82 -24.92
CA LEU A 47 36.71 10.63 -24.05
C LEU A 47 36.19 10.94 -22.62
N LEU A 48 36.39 12.17 -22.14
CA LEU A 48 35.84 12.63 -20.86
C LEU A 48 34.33 12.95 -20.95
N ALA A 49 33.81 13.32 -22.12
CA ALA A 49 32.40 13.56 -22.33
C ALA A 49 31.61 12.25 -22.51
N THR A 50 32.26 11.15 -22.93
CA THR A 50 31.64 9.81 -22.99
C THR A 50 31.78 8.99 -21.70
N LEU A 51 32.63 9.44 -20.76
CA LEU A 51 32.73 8.85 -19.42
C LEU A 51 31.86 9.59 -18.38
N ALA A 52 31.28 10.73 -18.73
CA ALA A 52 30.39 11.48 -17.84
C ALA A 52 28.91 11.11 -17.96
N SER A 53 28.56 10.10 -18.78
CA SER A 53 27.18 9.61 -18.92
C SER A 53 26.94 8.20 -18.38
N ALA A 54 27.90 7.64 -17.67
CA ALA A 54 27.68 6.50 -16.78
C ALA A 54 27.68 7.00 -15.33
N GLN A 55 26.89 8.03 -15.03
CA GLN A 55 26.37 8.17 -13.69
C GLN A 55 25.42 7.00 -13.51
N SER A 56 25.74 6.12 -12.56
CA SER A 56 24.80 5.11 -12.08
C SER A 56 23.49 5.83 -11.77
N GLN A 57 22.51 5.72 -12.65
CA GLN A 57 21.16 6.18 -12.33
C GLN A 57 20.72 5.29 -11.18
N GLY A 58 20.62 5.83 -9.97
CA GLY A 58 20.03 5.15 -8.82
C GLY A 58 18.57 4.81 -9.10
N LEU A 59 17.93 4.18 -8.16
CA LEU A 59 16.49 3.94 -8.15
C LEU A 59 15.73 5.20 -8.63
N ARG A 60 14.78 5.04 -9.55
CA ARG A 60 13.95 6.13 -10.05
C ARG A 60 12.60 5.61 -10.51
N PHE A 61 11.53 6.26 -10.09
CA PHE A 61 10.20 6.00 -10.59
C PHE A 61 9.87 6.90 -11.78
N VAL A 62 9.33 6.31 -12.83
CA VAL A 62 8.94 6.98 -14.08
C VAL A 62 7.45 6.79 -14.31
N ASP A 63 6.70 7.88 -14.40
CA ASP A 63 5.28 7.83 -14.77
C ASP A 63 5.15 7.42 -16.24
N VAL A 64 4.67 6.19 -16.47
CA VAL A 64 4.43 5.62 -17.79
C VAL A 64 2.93 5.60 -18.17
N THR A 65 2.08 6.15 -17.33
CA THR A 65 0.61 6.22 -17.55
C THR A 65 0.23 6.74 -18.93
N PRO A 66 0.84 7.83 -19.47
CA PRO A 66 0.46 8.36 -20.78
C PRO A 66 0.65 7.39 -21.95
N ALA A 67 1.52 6.39 -21.78
CA ALA A 67 1.78 5.39 -22.82
C ALA A 67 1.11 4.03 -22.52
N SER A 68 0.51 3.88 -21.35
CA SER A 68 0.02 2.58 -20.85
C SER A 68 -1.39 2.20 -21.33
N GLY A 69 -2.21 3.16 -21.79
CA GLY A 69 -3.62 2.90 -22.12
C GLY A 69 -4.59 3.06 -20.93
N LEU A 70 -4.09 3.40 -19.73
CA LEU A 70 -4.89 3.58 -18.52
C LEU A 70 -5.58 4.96 -18.43
N GLU A 71 -5.23 5.93 -19.27
CA GLU A 71 -5.75 7.30 -19.22
C GLU A 71 -7.28 7.39 -19.38
N GLY A 72 -7.92 6.34 -19.91
CA GLY A 72 -9.38 6.28 -20.07
C GLY A 72 -10.16 6.10 -18.78
N PHE A 73 -9.49 5.74 -17.68
CA PHE A 73 -10.11 5.64 -16.36
C PHE A 73 -10.13 7.01 -15.67
N ASP A 74 -11.27 7.44 -15.18
CA ASP A 74 -11.48 8.79 -14.66
C ASP A 74 -11.38 8.93 -13.13
N GLY A 75 -11.32 7.82 -12.40
CA GLY A 75 -11.22 7.79 -10.91
C GLY A 75 -12.34 8.58 -10.21
N LEU A 76 -13.47 8.79 -10.87
CA LEU A 76 -14.55 9.64 -10.38
C LEU A 76 -15.08 9.18 -9.01
N GLN A 77 -15.12 10.11 -8.05
CA GLN A 77 -15.66 9.91 -6.72
C GLN A 77 -16.46 11.15 -6.28
N GLY A 78 -17.79 11.07 -6.36
CA GLY A 78 -18.66 12.14 -5.93
C GLY A 78 -18.55 13.44 -6.73
N SER A 79 -18.90 14.55 -6.11
CA SER A 79 -18.82 15.88 -6.69
C SER A 79 -17.42 16.49 -6.59
N VAL A 80 -17.09 17.42 -7.46
CA VAL A 80 -15.80 18.15 -7.41
C VAL A 80 -15.60 18.90 -6.09
N SER A 81 -16.69 19.40 -5.50
CA SER A 81 -16.66 20.20 -4.28
C SER A 81 -16.58 19.38 -2.98
N LYS A 82 -16.74 18.06 -3.07
CA LYS A 82 -16.71 17.14 -1.91
C LYS A 82 -17.58 17.62 -0.76
N GLN A 83 -18.85 17.29 -0.80
CA GLN A 83 -19.82 17.71 0.22
C GLN A 83 -20.03 16.67 1.32
N HIS A 84 -19.62 15.43 1.07
CA HIS A 84 -19.91 14.28 1.92
C HIS A 84 -18.70 13.36 2.01
N ILE A 85 -18.53 12.69 3.17
CA ILE A 85 -17.40 11.80 3.41
C ILE A 85 -17.29 10.66 2.37
N ILE A 86 -18.41 10.15 1.85
CA ILE A 86 -18.39 9.09 0.83
C ILE A 86 -17.69 9.53 -0.47
N GLU A 87 -17.66 10.83 -0.75
CA GLU A 87 -17.07 11.38 -1.96
C GLU A 87 -15.54 11.47 -1.94
N VAL A 88 -14.92 11.13 -0.79
CA VAL A 88 -13.47 11.27 -0.60
C VAL A 88 -12.75 9.96 -0.27
N MET A 89 -13.49 8.86 -0.08
CA MET A 89 -12.88 7.57 0.29
C MET A 89 -12.05 6.98 -0.84
N GLY A 90 -12.43 7.20 -2.10
CA GLY A 90 -11.70 6.68 -3.26
C GLY A 90 -11.90 5.18 -3.48
N GLY A 91 -11.08 4.60 -4.30
CA GLY A 91 -11.13 3.18 -4.65
C GLY A 91 -9.78 2.49 -4.56
N GLY A 92 -9.81 1.18 -4.30
CA GLY A 92 -8.66 0.30 -4.34
C GLY A 92 -8.17 0.01 -5.76
N VAL A 93 -7.06 -0.70 -5.84
CA VAL A 93 -6.47 -1.21 -7.09
C VAL A 93 -5.83 -2.57 -6.82
N ALA A 94 -5.80 -3.44 -7.83
CA ALA A 94 -5.10 -4.72 -7.70
C ALA A 94 -4.22 -5.00 -8.93
N PHE A 95 -3.04 -5.58 -8.69
CA PHE A 95 -2.32 -6.36 -9.68
C PHE A 95 -2.77 -7.82 -9.59
N LEU A 96 -3.05 -8.45 -10.72
CA LEU A 96 -3.44 -9.85 -10.81
C LEU A 96 -3.18 -10.39 -12.22
N ASP A 97 -2.90 -11.67 -12.36
CA ASP A 97 -2.89 -12.39 -13.65
C ASP A 97 -4.22 -13.14 -13.79
N PHE A 98 -5.26 -12.46 -14.33
CA PHE A 98 -6.61 -13.03 -14.35
C PHE A 98 -6.84 -14.06 -15.43
N ASP A 99 -6.04 -14.08 -16.49
CA ASP A 99 -6.19 -15.04 -17.61
C ASP A 99 -5.09 -16.11 -17.64
N ALA A 100 -4.22 -16.12 -16.61
CA ALA A 100 -3.12 -17.06 -16.39
C ALA A 100 -2.12 -17.07 -17.58
N ASP A 101 -1.84 -15.90 -18.16
CA ASP A 101 -0.88 -15.76 -19.25
C ASP A 101 0.54 -15.40 -18.77
N GLY A 102 0.75 -15.28 -17.46
CA GLY A 102 2.02 -14.98 -16.79
C GLY A 102 2.35 -13.49 -16.72
N ARG A 103 1.43 -12.61 -17.13
CA ARG A 103 1.59 -11.15 -17.11
C ARG A 103 0.62 -10.54 -16.15
N LEU A 104 1.03 -9.46 -15.52
CA LEU A 104 0.14 -8.74 -14.62
C LEU A 104 -0.86 -7.88 -15.39
N ASP A 105 -2.10 -7.96 -14.92
CA ASP A 105 -3.23 -7.13 -15.28
C ASP A 105 -3.53 -6.15 -14.15
N ILE A 106 -4.36 -5.14 -14.43
CA ILE A 106 -4.73 -4.12 -13.44
C ILE A 106 -6.25 -4.08 -13.29
N LEU A 107 -6.73 -4.26 -12.06
CA LEU A 107 -8.13 -4.02 -11.70
C LEU A 107 -8.23 -2.72 -10.90
N LEU A 108 -8.94 -1.73 -11.43
CA LEU A 108 -9.19 -0.43 -10.80
C LEU A 108 -10.60 -0.38 -10.25
N VAL A 109 -10.76 -0.10 -8.97
CA VAL A 109 -12.08 0.07 -8.36
C VAL A 109 -12.59 1.49 -8.60
N ARG A 110 -13.83 1.60 -9.04
CA ARG A 110 -14.47 2.86 -9.44
C ARG A 110 -15.57 3.23 -8.46
N GLY A 111 -15.59 4.49 -8.06
CA GLY A 111 -16.70 5.06 -7.31
C GLY A 111 -17.86 5.52 -8.21
N SER A 112 -18.69 6.40 -7.65
CA SER A 112 -19.83 7.00 -8.34
C SER A 112 -20.06 8.42 -7.82
N THR A 113 -21.11 9.09 -8.30
CA THR A 113 -21.69 10.27 -7.67
C THR A 113 -23.01 9.90 -7.00
N ILE A 114 -23.48 10.70 -6.03
CA ILE A 114 -24.79 10.48 -5.38
C ILE A 114 -25.88 10.40 -6.44
N GLU A 115 -25.87 11.32 -7.40
CA GLU A 115 -26.88 11.37 -8.48
C GLU A 115 -26.83 10.13 -9.38
N GLN A 116 -25.65 9.64 -9.73
CA GLN A 116 -25.50 8.43 -10.56
C GLN A 116 -25.88 7.18 -9.77
N PHE A 117 -25.46 7.11 -8.49
CA PHE A 117 -25.80 5.98 -7.62
C PHE A 117 -27.32 5.82 -7.45
N GLU A 118 -28.07 6.94 -7.26
CA GLU A 118 -29.55 6.92 -7.19
C GLU A 118 -30.21 6.45 -8.50
N ARG A 119 -29.51 6.56 -9.64
CA ARG A 119 -29.95 6.07 -10.95
C ARG A 119 -29.50 4.64 -11.27
N GLY A 120 -28.87 3.93 -10.31
CA GLY A 120 -28.42 2.55 -10.46
C GLY A 120 -26.88 2.39 -10.45
N GLY A 121 -26.13 3.46 -10.22
CA GLY A 121 -24.68 3.46 -10.06
C GLY A 121 -23.89 3.36 -11.37
N ASP A 122 -22.58 3.55 -11.24
CA ASP A 122 -21.59 3.29 -12.29
C ASP A 122 -21.09 1.84 -12.22
N LEU A 123 -20.28 1.40 -13.18
CA LEU A 123 -19.56 0.14 -13.05
C LEU A 123 -18.62 0.23 -11.82
N MET A 124 -18.64 -0.79 -10.96
CA MET A 124 -17.85 -0.77 -9.73
C MET A 124 -16.34 -0.91 -9.96
N CYS A 125 -15.92 -1.37 -11.13
CA CYS A 125 -14.51 -1.53 -11.47
C CYS A 125 -14.26 -1.42 -12.97
N ALA A 126 -12.98 -1.33 -13.33
CA ALA A 126 -12.47 -1.52 -14.68
C ALA A 126 -11.29 -2.49 -14.66
N LEU A 127 -11.27 -3.45 -15.59
CA LEU A 127 -10.20 -4.44 -15.74
C LEU A 127 -9.41 -4.14 -17.01
N TYR A 128 -8.10 -4.02 -16.84
CA TYR A 128 -7.15 -3.74 -17.91
C TYR A 128 -6.20 -4.92 -18.07
N ARG A 129 -6.21 -5.53 -19.26
CA ARG A 129 -5.32 -6.63 -19.59
C ARG A 129 -3.95 -6.12 -20.02
N GLY A 130 -2.90 -6.57 -19.34
CA GLY A 130 -1.51 -6.25 -19.64
C GLY A 130 -0.95 -7.08 -20.83
N ASP A 131 -0.06 -6.47 -21.61
CA ASP A 131 0.68 -7.17 -22.67
C ASP A 131 2.13 -7.54 -22.27
N GLY A 132 2.51 -7.20 -21.01
CA GLY A 132 3.87 -7.41 -20.48
C GLY A 132 4.90 -6.39 -20.98
N SER A 133 4.49 -5.38 -21.75
CA SER A 133 5.37 -4.31 -22.23
C SER A 133 5.01 -2.93 -21.63
N GLY A 134 4.06 -2.89 -20.68
CA GLY A 134 3.52 -1.68 -20.10
C GLY A 134 2.32 -1.10 -20.83
N SER A 135 1.74 -1.82 -21.79
CA SER A 135 0.50 -1.44 -22.45
C SER A 135 -0.66 -2.28 -21.93
N PHE A 136 -1.80 -1.63 -21.66
CA PHE A 136 -2.97 -2.25 -21.07
C PHE A 136 -4.22 -1.96 -21.91
N GLU A 137 -5.05 -2.98 -22.14
CA GLU A 137 -6.32 -2.90 -22.88
C GLU A 137 -7.50 -2.99 -21.92
N ASP A 138 -8.46 -2.06 -21.98
CA ASP A 138 -9.72 -2.17 -21.23
C ASP A 138 -10.54 -3.37 -21.73
N VAL A 139 -10.68 -4.37 -20.87
CA VAL A 139 -11.44 -5.59 -21.14
C VAL A 139 -12.69 -5.72 -20.28
N THR A 140 -13.04 -4.72 -19.50
CA THR A 140 -14.09 -4.71 -18.48
C THR A 140 -15.39 -5.37 -18.94
N LEU A 141 -16.01 -4.83 -19.97
CA LEU A 141 -17.29 -5.37 -20.48
C LEU A 141 -17.14 -6.72 -21.19
N ARG A 142 -16.00 -6.92 -21.87
CA ARG A 142 -15.69 -8.20 -22.54
C ARG A 142 -15.48 -9.32 -21.50
N ALA A 143 -14.90 -8.99 -20.37
CA ALA A 143 -14.71 -9.90 -19.25
C ALA A 143 -16.01 -10.17 -18.47
N GLY A 144 -17.10 -9.46 -18.72
CA GLY A 144 -18.38 -9.66 -18.03
C GLY A 144 -18.52 -8.89 -16.72
N LEU A 145 -17.68 -7.90 -16.47
CA LEU A 145 -17.73 -7.08 -15.25
C LEU A 145 -18.82 -6.02 -15.37
N THR A 146 -20.01 -6.32 -14.86
CA THR A 146 -21.22 -5.51 -15.07
C THR A 146 -21.89 -5.05 -13.79
N ALA A 147 -21.36 -5.41 -12.60
CA ALA A 147 -21.90 -4.91 -11.33
C ALA A 147 -21.83 -3.39 -11.27
N ARG A 148 -22.93 -2.80 -10.81
CA ARG A 148 -23.09 -1.34 -10.70
C ARG A 148 -23.30 -0.95 -9.26
N GLY A 149 -22.76 0.19 -8.88
CA GLY A 149 -22.83 0.69 -7.52
C GLY A 149 -21.83 1.81 -7.27
N TRP A 150 -21.34 1.88 -6.08
CA TRP A 150 -20.24 2.74 -5.66
C TRP A 150 -19.14 1.88 -5.08
N GLY A 151 -18.19 1.44 -5.92
CA GLY A 151 -17.08 0.56 -5.52
C GLY A 151 -16.12 1.25 -4.54
N GLN A 152 -15.51 0.45 -3.67
CA GLN A 152 -14.57 0.91 -2.65
C GLN A 152 -13.25 0.12 -2.67
N GLY A 153 -13.27 -1.18 -2.43
CA GLY A 153 -12.09 -2.01 -2.29
C GLY A 153 -12.13 -3.30 -3.09
N VAL A 154 -11.00 -3.99 -3.11
CA VAL A 154 -10.82 -5.28 -3.78
C VAL A 154 -9.98 -6.22 -2.93
N ALA A 155 -10.37 -7.50 -2.89
CA ALA A 155 -9.57 -8.63 -2.44
C ALA A 155 -9.51 -9.68 -3.54
N VAL A 156 -8.35 -10.32 -3.73
CA VAL A 156 -8.08 -11.28 -4.80
C VAL A 156 -7.78 -12.65 -4.20
N GLY A 157 -8.41 -13.70 -4.70
CA GLY A 157 -8.19 -15.08 -4.25
C GLY A 157 -9.01 -16.06 -5.09
N ASP A 158 -8.68 -17.32 -5.05
CA ASP A 158 -9.44 -18.40 -5.69
C ASP A 158 -10.36 -19.02 -4.64
N PHE A 159 -11.60 -18.51 -4.53
CA PHE A 159 -12.51 -18.92 -3.45
C PHE A 159 -13.20 -20.26 -3.69
N ASP A 160 -13.22 -20.79 -4.92
CA ASP A 160 -13.83 -22.09 -5.23
C ASP A 160 -12.79 -23.17 -5.61
N SER A 161 -11.50 -22.86 -5.38
CA SER A 161 -10.36 -23.78 -5.54
C SER A 161 -10.26 -24.42 -6.92
N ASP A 162 -10.65 -23.68 -7.98
CA ASP A 162 -10.62 -24.16 -9.35
C ASP A 162 -9.33 -23.81 -10.13
N GLY A 163 -8.35 -23.18 -9.46
CA GLY A 163 -7.05 -22.79 -10.00
C GLY A 163 -7.05 -21.46 -10.71
N ARG A 164 -8.12 -20.69 -10.66
CA ARG A 164 -8.26 -19.38 -11.30
C ARG A 164 -8.48 -18.28 -10.28
N LEU A 165 -7.88 -17.13 -10.51
CA LEU A 165 -8.06 -15.98 -9.63
C LEU A 165 -9.45 -15.37 -9.78
N ASP A 166 -10.16 -15.35 -8.67
CA ASP A 166 -11.41 -14.63 -8.45
C ASP A 166 -11.13 -13.31 -7.72
N PHE A 167 -12.15 -12.47 -7.55
CA PHE A 167 -12.05 -11.29 -6.72
C PHE A 167 -13.37 -10.86 -6.10
N PHE A 168 -13.26 -10.21 -4.95
CA PHE A 168 -14.37 -9.60 -4.23
C PHE A 168 -14.23 -8.07 -4.26
N LEU A 169 -15.32 -7.39 -4.61
CA LEU A 169 -15.42 -5.93 -4.57
C LEU A 169 -16.29 -5.49 -3.41
N THR A 170 -15.76 -4.63 -2.57
CA THR A 170 -16.56 -3.91 -1.58
C THR A 170 -17.17 -2.65 -2.17
N GLY A 171 -18.25 -2.17 -1.58
CA GLY A 171 -18.92 -0.97 -2.05
C GLY A 171 -19.91 -0.38 -1.07
N TYR A 172 -20.41 0.79 -1.41
CA TYR A 172 -21.53 1.39 -0.73
C TYR A 172 -22.85 0.83 -1.28
N GLY A 173 -23.65 0.26 -0.39
CA GLY A 173 -24.97 -0.28 -0.73
C GLY A 173 -24.99 -1.68 -1.37
N SER A 174 -23.88 -2.16 -1.91
CA SER A 174 -23.72 -3.52 -2.42
C SER A 174 -22.27 -3.90 -2.59
N ASN A 175 -21.96 -5.17 -2.33
CA ASN A 175 -20.70 -5.81 -2.68
C ASN A 175 -20.90 -6.72 -3.89
N ALA A 176 -19.83 -7.11 -4.58
CA ALA A 176 -19.86 -8.05 -5.70
C ALA A 176 -18.76 -9.11 -5.55
N LEU A 177 -19.11 -10.39 -5.76
CA LEU A 177 -18.16 -11.49 -5.87
C LEU A 177 -18.12 -11.98 -7.31
N TYR A 178 -16.94 -11.96 -7.89
CA TYR A 178 -16.71 -12.40 -9.26
C TYR A 178 -15.96 -13.72 -9.30
N ARG A 179 -16.62 -14.72 -9.87
CA ARG A 179 -16.01 -16.02 -10.20
C ARG A 179 -15.36 -15.93 -11.57
N ASN A 180 -14.14 -16.39 -11.70
CA ASN A 180 -13.42 -16.51 -12.96
C ASN A 180 -13.83 -17.80 -13.70
N LEU A 181 -14.44 -17.66 -14.86
CA LEU A 181 -14.88 -18.79 -15.70
C LEU A 181 -13.78 -19.30 -16.66
N GLY A 182 -12.57 -18.72 -16.60
CA GLY A 182 -11.51 -18.91 -17.58
C GLY A 182 -11.79 -18.18 -18.89
N GLN A 183 -10.80 -18.20 -19.79
CA GLN A 183 -10.84 -17.52 -21.08
C GLN A 183 -11.12 -16.00 -20.97
N GLY A 184 -10.66 -15.39 -19.88
CA GLY A 184 -10.79 -13.97 -19.63
C GLY A 184 -12.22 -13.52 -19.29
N ARG A 185 -13.03 -14.37 -18.68
CA ARG A 185 -14.44 -14.08 -18.37
C ARG A 185 -14.77 -14.33 -16.91
N PHE A 186 -15.61 -13.47 -16.36
CA PHE A 186 -16.11 -13.55 -15.01
C PHE A 186 -17.65 -13.62 -14.96
N GLU A 187 -18.17 -14.16 -13.86
CA GLU A 187 -19.60 -14.17 -13.50
C GLU A 187 -19.77 -13.56 -12.10
N GLU A 188 -20.70 -12.61 -11.96
CA GLU A 188 -21.06 -12.08 -10.64
C GLU A 188 -21.94 -13.09 -9.90
N VAL A 189 -21.47 -13.62 -8.77
CA VAL A 189 -22.10 -14.68 -7.99
C VAL A 189 -22.45 -14.29 -6.56
N GLY A 190 -22.18 -13.07 -6.09
CA GLY A 190 -22.30 -12.66 -4.69
C GLY A 190 -23.66 -12.89 -4.07
N ARG A 191 -24.74 -12.70 -4.82
CA ARG A 191 -26.09 -13.02 -4.34
C ARG A 191 -26.31 -14.53 -4.15
N LEU A 192 -25.81 -15.33 -5.06
CA LEU A 192 -25.92 -16.81 -4.99
C LEU A 192 -25.01 -17.34 -3.89
N ALA A 193 -23.85 -16.72 -3.73
CA ALA A 193 -22.88 -17.04 -2.69
C ALA A 193 -23.32 -16.64 -1.27
N GLY A 194 -24.34 -15.79 -1.11
CA GLY A 194 -24.85 -15.39 0.20
C GLY A 194 -24.20 -14.16 0.83
N ILE A 195 -23.35 -13.41 0.08
CA ILE A 195 -22.59 -12.25 0.60
C ILE A 195 -23.10 -10.89 0.11
N ALA A 196 -24.23 -10.84 -0.56
CA ALA A 196 -24.83 -9.58 -1.00
C ALA A 196 -25.53 -8.87 0.17
N ARG A 197 -24.77 -8.10 0.94
CA ARG A 197 -25.30 -7.17 1.96
C ARG A 197 -25.26 -5.73 1.47
N SER A 198 -26.23 -4.92 1.95
CA SER A 198 -26.31 -3.48 1.64
C SER A 198 -25.72 -2.65 2.78
N HIS A 199 -24.44 -2.83 3.07
CA HIS A 199 -23.68 -2.01 4.00
C HIS A 199 -22.77 -1.04 3.23
N TRP A 200 -22.11 -0.18 3.92
CA TRP A 200 -20.94 0.52 3.40
C TRP A 200 -19.70 -0.28 3.81
N SER A 201 -19.28 -1.19 2.94
CA SER A 201 -18.12 -2.04 3.14
C SER A 201 -16.89 -1.40 2.49
N LEU A 202 -15.73 -1.51 3.13
CA LEU A 202 -14.47 -0.91 2.68
C LEU A 202 -13.37 -1.95 2.51
N GLY A 203 -12.65 -2.34 3.55
CA GLY A 203 -11.63 -3.39 3.48
C GLY A 203 -12.23 -4.78 3.36
N ALA A 204 -11.52 -5.68 2.68
CA ALA A 204 -11.84 -7.09 2.65
C ALA A 204 -10.57 -7.92 2.49
N SER A 205 -10.56 -9.16 3.01
CA SER A 205 -9.47 -10.10 2.83
C SER A 205 -9.99 -11.53 2.79
N PHE A 206 -9.51 -12.32 1.84
CA PHE A 206 -9.66 -13.76 1.86
C PHE A 206 -8.57 -14.39 2.74
N ALA A 207 -8.93 -15.40 3.50
CA ALA A 207 -8.02 -16.29 4.21
C ALA A 207 -8.79 -17.55 4.65
N ASP A 208 -8.09 -18.63 4.91
CA ASP A 208 -8.67 -19.87 5.48
C ASP A 208 -8.67 -19.74 7.02
N PHE A 209 -9.77 -19.17 7.58
CA PHE A 209 -9.85 -18.84 9.01
C PHE A 209 -10.10 -20.04 9.91
N ASP A 210 -10.63 -21.15 9.40
CA ASP A 210 -10.89 -22.36 10.19
C ASP A 210 -10.08 -23.58 9.73
N ARG A 211 -9.18 -23.37 8.77
CA ARG A 211 -8.21 -24.33 8.24
C ARG A 211 -8.86 -25.60 7.67
N ASP A 212 -9.99 -25.40 7.01
CA ASP A 212 -10.66 -26.46 6.29
C ASP A 212 -10.19 -26.60 4.81
N GLY A 213 -9.35 -25.66 4.35
CA GLY A 213 -8.73 -25.64 3.02
C GLY A 213 -9.43 -24.73 2.02
N ASP A 214 -10.54 -24.11 2.40
CA ASP A 214 -11.31 -23.20 1.57
C ASP A 214 -11.06 -21.73 1.99
N LEU A 215 -11.02 -20.80 1.04
CA LEU A 215 -10.87 -19.39 1.38
C LEU A 215 -12.18 -18.81 1.89
N ASP A 216 -12.17 -18.37 3.12
CA ASP A 216 -13.18 -17.56 3.78
C ASP A 216 -13.00 -16.08 3.46
N LEU A 217 -13.89 -15.21 3.95
CA LEU A 217 -13.86 -13.78 3.66
C LEU A 217 -14.16 -12.93 4.88
N TYR A 218 -13.22 -12.05 5.25
CA TYR A 218 -13.46 -10.96 6.21
C TYR A 218 -13.77 -9.65 5.48
N VAL A 219 -14.73 -8.86 6.00
CA VAL A 219 -15.13 -7.57 5.41
C VAL A 219 -15.32 -6.53 6.51
N SER A 220 -14.53 -5.44 6.48
CA SER A 220 -14.77 -4.29 7.35
C SER A 220 -15.93 -3.45 6.84
N ASN A 221 -16.78 -3.02 7.76
CA ASN A 221 -17.92 -2.15 7.50
C ASN A 221 -17.75 -0.83 8.23
N TYR A 222 -18.11 0.27 7.57
CA TYR A 222 -17.77 1.61 8.07
C TYR A 222 -18.94 2.23 8.85
N LEU A 223 -19.88 2.84 8.16
CA LEU A 223 -20.93 3.65 8.76
C LEU A 223 -22.32 3.29 8.24
N ALA A 224 -23.32 3.44 9.09
CA ALA A 224 -24.70 3.58 8.64
C ALA A 224 -24.87 5.01 8.06
N TYR A 225 -24.77 5.14 6.74
CA TYR A 225 -24.74 6.43 6.03
C TYR A 225 -25.85 6.52 4.98
N PRO A 226 -27.12 6.73 5.36
CA PRO A 226 -28.23 6.75 4.41
C PRO A 226 -28.21 8.04 3.56
N LEU A 227 -28.18 7.91 2.23
CA LEU A 227 -28.10 9.05 1.31
C LEU A 227 -29.35 9.96 1.34
N ASP A 228 -30.48 9.45 1.82
CA ASP A 228 -31.72 10.24 1.98
C ASP A 228 -31.69 11.15 3.22
N ARG A 229 -30.67 11.01 4.10
CA ARG A 229 -30.50 11.75 5.35
C ARG A 229 -29.06 12.16 5.60
N LEU A 230 -28.38 12.61 4.56
CA LEU A 230 -26.99 13.00 4.65
C LEU A 230 -26.76 14.07 5.72
N PRO A 231 -25.71 13.95 6.54
CA PRO A 231 -25.29 15.01 7.43
C PRO A 231 -25.08 16.31 6.63
N GLN A 232 -25.75 17.37 7.05
CA GLN A 232 -25.57 18.67 6.43
C GLN A 232 -24.26 19.29 6.92
N ARG A 233 -23.54 19.92 6.00
CA ARG A 233 -22.39 20.76 6.35
C ARG A 233 -22.89 21.91 7.22
N ASP A 234 -22.50 21.92 8.48
CA ASP A 234 -22.92 22.93 9.45
C ASP A 234 -21.71 23.48 10.23
N ALA A 235 -21.96 24.49 11.10
CA ALA A 235 -20.92 25.13 11.88
C ALA A 235 -20.20 24.19 12.91
N ASN A 236 -20.68 22.96 13.09
CA ASN A 236 -20.05 21.97 13.96
C ASN A 236 -19.02 21.11 13.20
N CYS A 237 -19.10 21.08 11.86
CA CYS A 237 -18.17 20.36 10.99
C CYS A 237 -17.04 21.31 10.58
N ASN A 238 -16.16 21.59 11.53
CA ASN A 238 -15.05 22.53 11.35
C ASN A 238 -13.71 21.82 11.49
N TYR A 239 -12.84 22.03 10.51
CA TYR A 239 -11.46 21.58 10.55
C TYR A 239 -10.54 22.80 10.53
N ARG A 240 -9.82 23.05 11.64
CA ARG A 240 -8.85 24.14 11.77
C ARG A 240 -9.36 25.54 11.42
N GLY A 241 -10.64 25.82 11.72
CA GLY A 241 -11.26 27.12 11.46
C GLY A 241 -11.99 27.23 10.12
N PHE A 242 -12.01 26.18 9.31
CA PHE A 242 -12.74 26.12 8.05
C PHE A 242 -13.94 25.18 8.16
N ASP A 243 -15.07 25.58 7.58
CA ASP A 243 -16.23 24.73 7.45
C ASP A 243 -15.93 23.67 6.39
N VAL A 244 -16.04 22.40 6.77
CA VAL A 244 -15.78 21.24 5.93
C VAL A 244 -17.00 20.31 5.95
N PHE A 245 -17.02 19.24 5.14
CA PHE A 245 -18.03 18.19 5.31
C PHE A 245 -17.82 17.46 6.65
N CYS A 246 -18.89 16.88 7.18
CA CYS A 246 -18.85 16.17 8.45
C CYS A 246 -18.14 14.82 8.31
N GLY A 247 -17.24 14.52 9.25
CA GLY A 247 -16.57 13.23 9.37
C GLY A 247 -17.45 12.15 10.03
N PRO A 248 -16.89 10.99 10.41
CA PRO A 248 -17.64 9.85 10.92
C PRO A 248 -18.18 10.06 12.35
N ARG A 249 -17.54 10.91 13.15
CA ARG A 249 -17.85 11.07 14.57
C ARG A 249 -19.33 11.38 14.82
N GLY A 250 -19.95 10.55 15.67
CA GLY A 250 -21.36 10.69 16.03
C GLY A 250 -22.34 9.98 15.08
N LEU A 251 -21.85 9.35 14.02
CA LEU A 251 -22.63 8.44 13.18
C LEU A 251 -22.53 7.01 13.73
N PRO A 252 -23.56 6.16 13.55
CA PRO A 252 -23.48 4.76 13.93
C PRO A 252 -22.47 4.00 13.08
N GLY A 253 -21.54 3.28 13.70
CA GLY A 253 -20.70 2.31 13.05
C GLY A 253 -21.51 1.09 12.58
N LEU A 254 -20.90 0.24 11.79
CA LEU A 254 -21.45 -1.03 11.35
C LEU A 254 -20.53 -2.15 11.80
N ARG A 255 -21.14 -3.27 12.25
CA ARG A 255 -20.39 -4.47 12.59
C ARG A 255 -19.74 -5.07 11.34
N ASP A 256 -18.48 -5.50 11.47
CA ASP A 256 -17.76 -6.23 10.45
C ASP A 256 -18.39 -7.60 10.18
N SER A 257 -18.09 -8.19 9.05
CA SER A 257 -18.60 -9.49 8.63
C SER A 257 -17.44 -10.49 8.48
N LEU A 258 -17.65 -11.69 9.02
CA LEU A 258 -16.82 -12.86 8.75
C LEU A 258 -17.69 -13.92 8.08
N TYR A 259 -17.36 -14.27 6.86
CA TYR A 259 -18.08 -15.24 6.07
C TYR A 259 -17.25 -16.52 5.94
N LEU A 260 -17.74 -17.64 6.48
CA LEU A 260 -17.15 -18.96 6.20
C LEU A 260 -17.69 -19.52 4.89
N ASN A 261 -16.80 -20.05 4.08
CA ASN A 261 -17.06 -20.75 2.82
C ASN A 261 -17.38 -22.23 3.12
N ASP A 262 -18.24 -22.86 2.35
CA ASP A 262 -18.58 -24.29 2.49
C ASP A 262 -17.85 -25.18 1.45
N GLY A 263 -16.80 -24.66 0.81
CA GLY A 263 -16.05 -25.33 -0.24
C GLY A 263 -16.78 -25.47 -1.58
N ALA A 264 -18.04 -25.03 -1.63
CA ALA A 264 -18.81 -24.97 -2.87
C ALA A 264 -19.11 -23.53 -3.30
N GLY A 265 -18.41 -22.56 -2.70
CA GLY A 265 -18.54 -21.13 -2.98
C GLY A 265 -19.79 -20.50 -2.36
N LYS A 266 -20.30 -21.07 -1.28
CA LYS A 266 -21.40 -20.48 -0.53
C LYS A 266 -20.94 -20.05 0.85
N PHE A 267 -21.17 -18.81 1.16
CA PHE A 267 -20.70 -18.13 2.35
C PHE A 267 -21.80 -17.94 3.40
N THR A 268 -21.44 -18.08 4.66
CA THR A 268 -22.32 -17.85 5.82
C THR A 268 -21.67 -16.86 6.77
N ASP A 269 -22.34 -15.74 7.10
CA ASP A 269 -21.84 -14.78 8.09
C ASP A 269 -21.91 -15.38 9.49
N VAL A 270 -20.75 -15.54 10.10
CA VAL A 270 -20.55 -16.11 11.44
C VAL A 270 -19.91 -15.12 12.42
N ALA A 271 -19.76 -13.86 12.05
CA ALA A 271 -18.98 -12.87 12.81
C ALA A 271 -19.38 -12.83 14.30
N ALA A 272 -20.67 -12.69 14.62
CA ALA A 272 -21.14 -12.68 16.01
C ALA A 272 -20.88 -14.01 16.76
N GLU A 273 -20.98 -15.13 16.06
CA GLU A 273 -20.75 -16.48 16.63
C GLU A 273 -19.27 -16.72 16.93
N ARG A 274 -18.40 -16.02 16.19
CA ARG A 274 -16.93 -16.10 16.29
C ARG A 274 -16.32 -14.96 17.12
N SER A 275 -17.14 -14.18 17.84
CA SER A 275 -16.75 -13.07 18.72
C SER A 275 -16.27 -11.82 17.98
N ILE A 276 -16.64 -11.63 16.73
CA ILE A 276 -16.47 -10.39 15.95
C ILE A 276 -17.82 -9.66 15.98
N ASP A 277 -18.06 -8.85 17.02
CA ASP A 277 -19.39 -8.29 17.32
C ASP A 277 -19.38 -6.82 17.78
N ASP A 278 -18.35 -6.05 17.42
CA ASP A 278 -18.33 -4.61 17.74
C ASP A 278 -18.93 -3.79 16.57
N ASP A 279 -20.05 -3.09 16.84
CA ASP A 279 -20.79 -2.25 15.88
C ASP A 279 -20.57 -0.73 16.14
N ARG A 280 -19.57 -0.37 16.93
CA ARG A 280 -19.30 1.02 17.33
C ARG A 280 -18.11 1.65 16.63
N LEU A 281 -17.38 0.88 15.86
CA LEU A 281 -16.11 1.26 15.26
C LEU A 281 -16.28 1.58 13.77
N TYR A 282 -15.28 2.18 13.17
CA TYR A 282 -15.33 2.69 11.81
C TYR A 282 -14.24 2.01 10.97
N GLY A 283 -14.46 0.72 10.62
CA GLY A 283 -13.47 -0.11 9.92
C GLY A 283 -13.15 0.40 8.51
N LEU A 284 -11.86 0.58 8.22
CA LEU A 284 -11.34 0.92 6.91
C LEU A 284 -10.44 -0.20 6.37
N GLY A 285 -9.12 -0.07 6.54
CA GLY A 285 -8.16 -1.06 6.05
C GLY A 285 -8.22 -2.36 6.84
N VAL A 286 -8.02 -3.47 6.14
CA VAL A 286 -7.96 -4.81 6.73
C VAL A 286 -6.67 -5.48 6.27
N LEU A 287 -5.97 -6.09 7.20
CA LEU A 287 -4.85 -6.96 6.90
C LEU A 287 -4.96 -8.27 7.67
N VAL A 288 -4.89 -9.37 6.94
CA VAL A 288 -4.89 -10.72 7.53
C VAL A 288 -3.51 -11.31 7.39
N ALA A 289 -2.93 -11.75 8.51
CA ALA A 289 -1.62 -12.40 8.56
C ALA A 289 -1.47 -13.20 9.86
N ASP A 290 -0.51 -14.14 9.89
CA ASP A 290 -0.16 -14.87 11.11
C ASP A 290 0.87 -14.06 11.91
N TYR A 291 0.40 -13.19 12.82
CA TYR A 291 1.27 -12.30 13.60
C TYR A 291 1.97 -12.95 14.79
N ASN A 292 1.45 -14.09 15.26
CA ASN A 292 1.96 -14.79 16.43
C ASN A 292 2.73 -16.09 16.10
N ASN A 293 2.96 -16.37 14.80
CA ASN A 293 3.68 -17.55 14.28
C ASN A 293 3.04 -18.90 14.66
N ASP A 294 1.72 -18.94 14.91
CA ASP A 294 0.98 -20.17 15.24
C ASP A 294 0.32 -20.84 14.02
N SER A 295 0.46 -20.23 12.85
CA SER A 295 -0.09 -20.64 11.56
C SER A 295 -1.60 -20.43 11.41
N TRP A 296 -2.27 -19.75 12.33
CA TRP A 296 -3.65 -19.31 12.17
C TRP A 296 -3.68 -17.86 11.70
N PRO A 297 -4.53 -17.51 10.74
CA PRO A 297 -4.61 -16.13 10.29
C PRO A 297 -5.31 -15.27 11.34
N ASP A 298 -4.62 -14.22 11.79
CA ASP A 298 -5.12 -13.14 12.64
C ASP A 298 -5.61 -11.98 11.78
N ILE A 299 -6.41 -11.06 12.36
CA ILE A 299 -6.99 -9.94 11.63
C ILE A 299 -6.63 -8.62 12.32
N PHE A 300 -6.03 -7.69 11.58
CA PHE A 300 -5.90 -6.30 11.98
C PHE A 300 -6.87 -5.42 11.19
N VAL A 301 -7.59 -4.53 11.88
CA VAL A 301 -8.49 -3.55 11.25
C VAL A 301 -8.05 -2.15 11.63
N ALA A 302 -7.66 -1.35 10.65
CA ALA A 302 -7.40 0.06 10.78
C ALA A 302 -8.73 0.82 10.82
N ASN A 303 -8.99 1.55 11.91
CA ASN A 303 -10.24 2.25 12.14
C ASN A 303 -10.09 3.77 12.04
N ASP A 304 -11.06 4.45 11.46
CA ASP A 304 -11.11 5.90 11.34
C ASP A 304 -11.60 6.56 12.62
N LEU A 305 -10.72 7.26 13.33
CA LEU A 305 -11.03 8.04 14.55
C LEU A 305 -11.63 7.22 15.70
N THR A 306 -11.40 5.92 15.69
CA THR A 306 -11.73 4.98 16.77
C THR A 306 -10.56 4.02 16.99
N ALA A 307 -10.55 3.30 18.12
CA ALA A 307 -9.49 2.31 18.39
C ALA A 307 -9.38 1.29 17.24
N ASN A 308 -8.15 0.96 16.81
CA ASN A 308 -7.94 -0.14 15.87
C ASN A 308 -8.29 -1.46 16.55
N LEU A 309 -8.58 -2.49 15.76
CA LEU A 309 -8.86 -3.84 16.23
C LEU A 309 -7.74 -4.80 15.87
N PHE A 310 -7.47 -5.72 16.77
CA PHE A 310 -6.57 -6.84 16.55
C PHE A 310 -7.24 -8.12 17.05
N TYR A 311 -7.76 -8.91 16.13
CA TYR A 311 -8.39 -10.17 16.42
C TYR A 311 -7.39 -11.32 16.25
N GLN A 312 -7.00 -11.93 17.37
CA GLN A 312 -6.21 -13.14 17.35
C GLN A 312 -7.12 -14.36 17.17
N ASN A 313 -6.77 -15.23 16.23
CA ASN A 313 -7.43 -16.50 16.02
C ASN A 313 -6.97 -17.53 17.04
N ASN A 314 -7.88 -18.08 17.84
CA ASN A 314 -7.54 -19.03 18.90
C ASN A 314 -7.36 -20.49 18.40
N GLY A 315 -7.49 -20.72 17.10
CA GLY A 315 -7.39 -22.07 16.52
C GLY A 315 -8.58 -23.00 16.81
N ASP A 316 -9.61 -22.49 17.48
CA ASP A 316 -10.88 -23.18 17.74
C ASP A 316 -12.06 -22.57 16.94
N GLY A 317 -11.72 -21.70 16.00
CA GLY A 317 -12.64 -20.95 15.16
C GLY A 317 -13.27 -19.74 15.85
N ARG A 318 -12.70 -19.27 16.97
CA ARG A 318 -13.09 -18.04 17.67
C ARG A 318 -11.94 -17.04 17.66
N PHE A 319 -12.29 -15.77 17.71
CA PHE A 319 -11.35 -14.68 17.78
C PHE A 319 -11.40 -14.02 19.16
N GLU A 320 -10.26 -13.53 19.61
CA GLU A 320 -10.12 -12.68 20.80
C GLU A 320 -9.62 -11.30 20.36
N GLU A 321 -10.34 -10.25 20.76
CA GLU A 321 -9.92 -8.87 20.48
C GLU A 321 -8.85 -8.44 21.49
N LEU A 322 -7.63 -8.20 21.01
CA LEU A 322 -6.45 -7.96 21.84
C LEU A 322 -5.74 -6.63 21.56
N ALA A 323 -6.29 -5.72 20.75
CA ALA A 323 -5.59 -4.51 20.30
C ALA A 323 -5.04 -3.65 21.46
N VAL A 324 -5.78 -3.54 22.54
CA VAL A 324 -5.31 -2.81 23.74
C VAL A 324 -4.15 -3.55 24.44
N LEU A 325 -4.21 -4.86 24.51
CA LEU A 325 -3.19 -5.67 25.18
C LEU A 325 -1.92 -5.79 24.34
N THR A 326 -2.07 -5.89 23.03
CA THR A 326 -0.93 -5.97 22.09
C THR A 326 -0.27 -4.61 21.85
N GLY A 327 -0.94 -3.50 22.20
CA GLY A 327 -0.45 -2.14 21.97
C GLY A 327 -0.74 -1.61 20.56
N THR A 328 -1.68 -2.21 19.81
CA THR A 328 -2.02 -1.85 18.43
C THR A 328 -3.25 -0.94 18.32
N ALA A 329 -4.02 -0.76 19.42
CA ALA A 329 -5.28 -0.03 19.42
C ALA A 329 -5.14 1.48 19.18
N PHE A 330 -4.04 2.09 19.64
CA PHE A 330 -3.88 3.53 19.76
C PHE A 330 -2.50 3.99 19.30
N SER A 331 -2.36 5.29 19.06
CA SER A 331 -1.08 5.94 18.82
C SER A 331 -0.11 5.76 20.00
N GLN A 332 1.14 6.16 19.80
CA GLN A 332 2.16 6.19 20.86
C GLN A 332 1.72 7.05 22.08
N ASP A 333 0.87 8.05 21.86
CA ASP A 333 0.33 8.93 22.91
C ASP A 333 -0.95 8.37 23.55
N GLY A 334 -1.41 7.19 23.14
CA GLY A 334 -2.60 6.53 23.66
C GLY A 334 -3.91 7.17 23.20
N VAL A 335 -3.94 7.78 22.01
CA VAL A 335 -5.14 8.38 21.41
C VAL A 335 -5.56 7.63 20.15
N GLU A 336 -6.86 7.70 19.85
CA GLU A 336 -7.44 7.21 18.59
C GLU A 336 -6.94 8.06 17.42
N GLU A 337 -6.63 7.41 16.29
CA GLU A 337 -6.16 8.03 15.05
C GLU A 337 -7.14 7.73 13.90
N GLY A 338 -7.05 8.49 12.83
CA GLY A 338 -7.76 8.19 11.58
C GLY A 338 -6.93 7.21 10.75
N SER A 339 -6.94 5.94 11.16
CA SER A 339 -6.15 4.90 10.51
C SER A 339 -6.83 4.39 9.24
N MET A 340 -6.04 4.18 8.14
CA MET A 340 -6.58 3.92 6.81
C MET A 340 -5.94 2.71 6.12
N GLY A 341 -4.86 2.89 5.41
CA GLY A 341 -4.14 1.81 4.74
C GLY A 341 -3.24 1.04 5.71
N VAL A 342 -3.04 -0.24 5.46
CA VAL A 342 -2.26 -1.12 6.33
C VAL A 342 -1.43 -2.10 5.51
N ASP A 343 -0.20 -2.36 5.94
CA ASP A 343 0.63 -3.44 5.44
C ASP A 343 1.55 -3.98 6.54
N ALA A 344 2.14 -5.16 6.33
CA ALA A 344 3.04 -5.80 7.27
C ALA A 344 4.26 -6.41 6.57
N ALA A 345 5.40 -6.36 7.24
CA ALA A 345 6.66 -6.93 6.79
C ALA A 345 7.54 -7.31 7.97
N ASP A 346 8.48 -8.20 7.77
CA ASP A 346 9.57 -8.50 8.71
C ASP A 346 10.73 -7.52 8.46
N ILE A 347 10.59 -6.27 8.98
CA ILE A 347 11.49 -5.15 8.62
C ILE A 347 12.90 -5.28 9.19
N ASP A 348 13.10 -6.09 10.22
CA ASP A 348 14.39 -6.30 10.88
C ASP A 348 14.91 -7.74 10.82
N ARG A 349 14.18 -8.63 10.13
CA ARG A 349 14.53 -10.03 9.84
C ARG A 349 14.64 -10.89 11.09
N ASP A 350 13.80 -10.64 12.07
CA ASP A 350 13.70 -11.45 13.27
C ASP A 350 12.68 -12.61 13.13
N GLY A 351 11.97 -12.69 12.02
CA GLY A 351 10.99 -13.73 11.68
C GLY A 351 9.57 -13.45 12.18
N TRP A 352 9.30 -12.22 12.64
CA TRP A 352 7.98 -11.75 13.03
C TRP A 352 7.51 -10.64 12.11
N LEU A 353 6.24 -10.65 11.76
CA LEU A 353 5.66 -9.59 10.94
C LEU A 353 5.40 -8.34 11.79
N ASP A 354 6.01 -7.23 11.38
CA ASP A 354 5.76 -5.89 11.89
C ASP A 354 4.59 -5.27 11.16
N LEU A 355 3.94 -4.27 11.76
CA LEU A 355 2.73 -3.66 11.25
C LEU A 355 2.96 -2.17 10.97
N TYR A 356 2.48 -1.72 9.82
CA TYR A 356 2.44 -0.31 9.46
C TYR A 356 1.04 0.10 9.03
N TYR A 357 0.55 1.25 9.54
CA TYR A 357 -0.68 1.84 9.05
C TYR A 357 -0.58 3.35 8.87
N THR A 358 -1.33 3.84 7.87
CA THR A 358 -1.36 5.26 7.52
C THR A 358 -2.44 6.00 8.32
N ASN A 359 -2.18 7.27 8.61
CA ASN A 359 -3.05 8.10 9.44
C ASN A 359 -3.38 9.45 8.78
N SER A 360 -4.28 10.19 9.39
CA SER A 360 -4.70 11.52 8.96
C SER A 360 -3.64 12.59 9.27
N SER A 361 -3.79 13.79 8.69
CA SER A 361 -2.87 14.91 8.93
C SER A 361 -2.88 15.36 10.40
N TYR A 362 -1.71 15.72 10.90
CA TYR A 362 -1.37 15.98 12.31
C TYR A 362 -1.35 14.72 13.18
N GLU A 363 -1.52 13.58 12.59
CA GLU A 363 -1.20 12.28 13.11
C GLU A 363 -0.04 11.74 12.26
N SER A 364 0.90 11.05 12.86
CA SER A 364 1.97 10.43 12.08
C SER A 364 1.54 9.02 11.70
N ASN A 365 1.93 8.53 10.53
CA ASN A 365 1.73 7.12 10.22
C ASN A 365 2.44 6.25 11.27
N SER A 366 1.87 5.13 11.63
CA SER A 366 2.34 4.31 12.74
C SER A 366 3.15 3.11 12.27
N MET A 367 4.33 2.90 12.88
CA MET A 367 5.19 1.73 12.74
C MET A 367 5.19 0.96 14.05
N LEU A 368 4.68 -0.25 14.04
CA LEU A 368 4.60 -1.13 15.19
C LEU A 368 5.47 -2.36 14.97
N VAL A 369 6.53 -2.51 15.76
CA VAL A 369 7.44 -3.66 15.68
C VAL A 369 6.97 -4.76 16.61
N ASN A 370 6.82 -5.96 16.08
CA ASN A 370 6.41 -7.16 16.80
C ASN A 370 7.54 -7.65 17.73
N ASN A 371 7.25 -7.83 19.01
CA ASN A 371 8.25 -8.26 19.99
C ASN A 371 8.38 -9.79 20.09
N GLY A 372 7.58 -10.55 19.34
CA GLY A 372 7.55 -12.02 19.38
C GLY A 372 6.97 -12.62 20.66
N ASP A 373 6.34 -11.79 21.49
CA ASP A 373 5.70 -12.19 22.76
C ASP A 373 4.19 -11.87 22.80
N GLY A 374 3.59 -11.53 21.64
CA GLY A 374 2.21 -11.13 21.51
C GLY A 374 1.98 -9.63 21.73
N SER A 375 3.04 -8.83 21.84
CA SER A 375 2.95 -7.37 21.95
C SER A 375 3.72 -6.67 20.84
N PHE A 376 3.38 -5.40 20.60
CA PHE A 376 4.04 -4.54 19.63
C PHE A 376 4.65 -3.31 20.30
N THR A 377 5.81 -2.89 19.83
CA THR A 377 6.46 -1.63 20.23
C THR A 377 6.26 -0.58 19.16
N ASN A 378 5.65 0.55 19.50
CA ASN A 378 5.50 1.67 18.57
C ASN A 378 6.84 2.39 18.37
N LEU A 379 7.38 2.32 17.15
CA LEU A 379 8.63 2.97 16.75
C LEU A 379 8.43 4.15 15.79
N THR A 380 7.23 4.68 15.67
CA THR A 380 6.86 5.75 14.72
C THR A 380 7.90 6.88 14.62
N TYR A 381 8.34 7.43 15.75
CA TYR A 381 9.37 8.47 15.76
C TYR A 381 10.80 7.91 15.82
N ALA A 382 10.98 6.78 16.47
CA ALA A 382 12.32 6.18 16.64
C ALA A 382 12.86 5.60 15.33
N SER A 383 12.01 5.18 14.42
CA SER A 383 12.40 4.68 13.09
C SER A 383 12.72 5.77 12.07
N GLY A 384 12.48 7.05 12.37
CA GLY A 384 12.84 8.19 11.53
C GLY A 384 11.75 8.65 10.55
N HIS A 385 10.63 7.93 10.41
CA HIS A 385 9.59 8.29 9.43
C HIS A 385 8.48 9.22 9.99
N GLY A 386 8.26 9.24 11.31
CA GLY A 386 7.10 9.89 11.92
C GLY A 386 6.97 11.38 11.60
N GLU A 387 8.07 12.15 11.69
CA GLU A 387 8.03 13.59 11.36
C GLU A 387 7.72 13.85 9.88
N SER A 388 8.18 12.98 8.98
CA SER A 388 7.99 13.13 7.53
C SER A 388 6.54 12.88 7.11
N THR A 389 5.76 12.13 7.88
CA THR A 389 4.36 11.80 7.58
C THR A 389 3.35 12.75 8.23
N HIS A 390 3.74 13.50 9.27
CA HIS A 390 2.86 14.26 10.16
C HIS A 390 1.89 15.24 9.46
N LEU A 391 2.28 15.84 8.34
CA LEU A 391 1.43 16.79 7.59
C LEU A 391 0.67 16.14 6.42
N PHE A 392 0.85 14.86 6.22
CA PHE A 392 0.19 14.14 5.13
C PHE A 392 -1.08 13.43 5.63
N VAL A 393 -1.99 13.17 4.72
CA VAL A 393 -3.07 12.20 4.90
C VAL A 393 -2.67 10.98 4.10
N GLY A 394 -2.18 9.96 4.79
CA GLY A 394 -1.73 8.72 4.19
C GLY A 394 -2.91 7.82 3.85
N TRP A 395 -2.84 7.14 2.70
CA TRP A 395 -3.83 6.17 2.26
C TRP A 395 -3.16 4.83 1.94
N GLY A 396 -2.94 4.55 0.68
CA GLY A 396 -2.24 3.34 0.27
C GLY A 396 -0.81 3.30 0.81
N VAL A 397 -0.39 2.11 1.21
CA VAL A 397 0.93 1.81 1.72
C VAL A 397 1.32 0.40 1.31
N ALA A 398 2.57 0.19 0.93
CA ALA A 398 3.08 -1.16 0.68
C ALA A 398 4.55 -1.26 1.06
N PHE A 399 4.90 -2.38 1.67
CA PHE A 399 6.28 -2.82 1.81
C PHE A 399 6.74 -3.58 0.57
N GLY A 400 8.00 -3.38 0.18
CA GLY A 400 8.66 -4.10 -0.90
C GLY A 400 10.13 -3.73 -0.99
N ASP A 401 10.95 -4.65 -1.45
CA ASP A 401 12.37 -4.40 -1.70
C ASP A 401 12.52 -3.68 -3.05
N LEU A 402 12.48 -2.33 -3.00
CA LEU A 402 12.40 -1.48 -4.19
C LEU A 402 13.73 -1.35 -4.96
N ASP A 403 14.88 -1.62 -4.30
CA ASP A 403 16.21 -1.56 -4.91
C ASP A 403 16.96 -2.89 -4.90
N ASN A 404 16.26 -3.98 -4.56
CA ASN A 404 16.78 -5.34 -4.50
C ASN A 404 18.00 -5.51 -3.57
N ASP A 405 18.05 -4.72 -2.47
CA ASP A 405 19.12 -4.80 -1.49
C ASP A 405 18.87 -5.81 -0.37
N SER A 406 17.77 -6.53 -0.47
CA SER A 406 17.25 -7.53 0.46
C SER A 406 16.48 -6.98 1.67
N ARG A 407 16.28 -5.68 1.79
CA ARG A 407 15.45 -5.06 2.83
C ARG A 407 14.15 -4.53 2.25
N GLU A 408 13.06 -4.71 2.97
CA GLU A 408 11.79 -4.12 2.55
C GLU A 408 11.76 -2.63 2.85
N ASP A 409 11.58 -1.85 1.81
CA ASP A 409 11.33 -0.42 1.82
C ASP A 409 9.83 -0.15 1.95
N LEU A 410 9.45 1.10 2.08
CA LEU A 410 8.06 1.48 2.28
C LEU A 410 7.64 2.56 1.28
N PHE A 411 6.58 2.30 0.53
CA PHE A 411 5.94 3.27 -0.37
C PHE A 411 4.60 3.72 0.23
N VAL A 412 4.37 5.05 0.32
CA VAL A 412 3.15 5.64 0.88
C VAL A 412 2.56 6.65 -0.09
N VAL A 413 1.28 6.50 -0.43
CA VAL A 413 0.54 7.47 -1.24
C VAL A 413 -0.38 8.33 -0.38
N ASN A 414 -0.49 9.60 -0.75
CA ASN A 414 -1.12 10.62 0.06
C ASN A 414 -2.16 11.44 -0.72
N GLY A 415 -3.07 12.07 -0.01
CA GLY A 415 -4.05 13.00 -0.57
C GLY A 415 -5.04 13.47 0.49
N HIS A 416 -5.17 14.78 0.68
CA HIS A 416 -6.02 15.31 1.74
C HIS A 416 -7.51 15.02 1.51
N LEU A 417 -8.29 14.97 2.60
CA LEU A 417 -9.75 14.79 2.57
C LEU A 417 -10.47 16.03 2.07
N TYR A 418 -10.03 17.20 2.54
CA TYR A 418 -10.75 18.46 2.35
C TYR A 418 -10.13 19.32 1.25
N PRO A 419 -10.87 19.69 0.19
CA PRO A 419 -10.40 20.63 -0.83
C PRO A 419 -9.98 21.99 -0.26
N GLU A 420 -10.51 22.35 0.91
CA GLU A 420 -10.16 23.57 1.64
C GLU A 420 -8.72 23.58 2.18
N ALA A 421 -8.03 22.44 2.19
CA ALA A 421 -6.66 22.32 2.72
C ALA A 421 -5.68 23.34 2.11
N ASP A 422 -5.85 23.68 0.83
CA ASP A 422 -5.02 24.69 0.15
C ASP A 422 -5.14 26.11 0.73
N ARG A 423 -6.18 26.36 1.55
CA ARG A 423 -6.41 27.63 2.22
C ARG A 423 -5.82 27.66 3.63
N PHE A 424 -5.33 26.53 4.14
CA PHE A 424 -4.74 26.46 5.46
C PHE A 424 -3.32 27.03 5.44
N GLU A 425 -3.03 28.02 6.25
CA GLU A 425 -1.70 28.65 6.33
C GLU A 425 -0.61 27.75 6.93
N MET A 426 -0.93 26.46 7.21
CA MET A 426 -0.10 25.53 7.98
C MET A 426 0.65 24.51 7.13
N GLY A 427 0.80 24.75 5.83
CA GLY A 427 1.57 23.86 4.94
C GLY A 427 0.81 22.66 4.40
N LEU A 428 -0.45 22.48 4.76
CA LEU A 428 -1.31 21.44 4.18
C LEU A 428 -1.62 21.73 2.72
N ARG A 429 -1.86 20.66 1.95
CA ARG A 429 -2.28 20.73 0.55
C ARG A 429 -3.35 19.68 0.29
N TYR A 430 -4.29 19.97 -0.61
CA TYR A 430 -5.29 18.99 -1.04
C TYR A 430 -4.64 17.87 -1.86
N GLU A 431 -3.81 18.22 -2.82
CA GLU A 431 -2.93 17.30 -3.52
C GLU A 431 -1.61 17.18 -2.78
N GLN A 432 -1.18 15.96 -2.54
CA GLN A 432 0.01 15.66 -1.73
C GLN A 432 0.97 14.76 -2.51
N ARG A 433 2.28 14.93 -2.26
CA ARG A 433 3.30 14.05 -2.87
C ARG A 433 3.31 12.68 -2.18
N TRP A 434 3.86 11.72 -2.86
CA TRP A 434 4.11 10.40 -2.30
C TRP A 434 5.42 10.38 -1.50
N LEU A 435 5.53 9.42 -0.60
CA LEU A 435 6.69 9.23 0.25
C LEU A 435 7.27 7.84 -0.01
N VAL A 436 8.59 7.76 -0.13
CA VAL A 436 9.31 6.50 -0.20
C VAL A 436 10.36 6.51 0.88
N PHE A 437 10.30 5.51 1.73
CA PHE A 437 11.23 5.34 2.84
C PHE A 437 12.11 4.14 2.59
N MET A 438 13.40 4.37 2.38
CA MET A 438 14.40 3.30 2.25
C MET A 438 14.78 2.75 3.61
N ASN A 439 14.82 1.44 3.73
CA ASN A 439 15.20 0.74 4.95
C ASN A 439 16.74 0.62 5.04
N HIS A 440 17.34 1.33 5.98
CA HIS A 440 18.78 1.30 6.20
C HIS A 440 19.26 0.23 7.19
N GLY A 441 18.38 -0.67 7.61
CA GLY A 441 18.62 -1.62 8.69
C GLY A 441 18.44 -0.98 10.07
N ASP A 442 18.61 -1.78 11.13
CA ASP A 442 18.42 -1.33 12.52
C ASP A 442 17.09 -0.60 12.77
N ARG A 443 16.03 -0.98 12.01
CA ARG A 443 14.68 -0.38 12.06
C ARG A 443 14.65 1.13 11.72
N GLN A 444 15.59 1.58 10.86
CA GLN A 444 15.72 2.97 10.46
C GLN A 444 15.29 3.17 9.01
N PHE A 445 14.41 4.14 8.78
CA PHE A 445 13.86 4.48 7.48
C PHE A 445 14.18 5.94 7.12
N LEU A 446 14.59 6.17 5.88
CA LEU A 446 14.93 7.50 5.37
C LEU A 446 14.07 7.83 4.15
N GLU A 447 13.36 8.95 4.22
CA GLU A 447 12.52 9.43 3.11
C GLU A 447 13.38 9.94 1.94
N ARG A 448 13.16 9.38 0.75
CA ARG A 448 13.92 9.63 -0.48
C ARG A 448 13.02 9.87 -1.72
N GLY A 449 11.71 9.96 -1.59
CA GLY A 449 10.77 10.01 -2.71
C GLY A 449 11.08 11.11 -3.74
N GLU A 450 11.44 12.33 -3.30
CA GLU A 450 11.80 13.41 -4.23
C GLU A 450 13.08 13.10 -5.04
N GLU A 451 14.05 12.40 -4.44
CA GLU A 451 15.27 11.97 -5.13
C GLU A 451 14.97 10.95 -6.21
N PHE A 452 13.93 10.14 -6.02
CA PHE A 452 13.49 9.11 -6.95
C PHE A 452 12.51 9.62 -8.01
N GLY A 453 12.25 10.95 -8.06
CA GLY A 453 11.42 11.58 -9.07
C GLY A 453 9.97 11.83 -8.65
N LEU A 454 9.59 11.57 -7.40
CA LEU A 454 8.23 11.68 -6.89
C LEU A 454 7.93 13.06 -6.29
N SER A 455 8.07 14.11 -7.07
CA SER A 455 7.79 15.49 -6.65
C SER A 455 6.36 15.96 -6.99
N GLU A 456 5.70 15.27 -7.90
CA GLU A 456 4.32 15.56 -8.31
C GLU A 456 3.33 15.29 -7.17
N ARG A 457 2.16 15.89 -7.26
CA ARG A 457 1.14 15.82 -6.20
C ARG A 457 -0.16 15.28 -6.76
N TYR A 458 -0.80 14.44 -5.97
CA TYR A 458 -2.01 13.73 -6.34
C TYR A 458 -3.02 13.70 -5.17
N LYS A 459 -4.20 13.25 -5.46
CA LYS A 459 -5.23 12.87 -4.48
C LYS A 459 -5.34 11.35 -4.49
N SER A 460 -4.31 10.69 -3.98
CA SER A 460 -4.21 9.23 -4.10
C SER A 460 -5.00 8.49 -3.04
N ARG A 461 -5.36 7.24 -3.35
CA ARG A 461 -6.07 6.32 -2.46
C ARG A 461 -5.44 4.93 -2.46
N GLY A 462 -5.90 4.02 -3.30
CA GLY A 462 -5.35 2.68 -3.42
C GLY A 462 -3.96 2.66 -4.05
N LEU A 463 -3.14 1.70 -3.61
CA LEU A 463 -1.79 1.43 -4.10
C LEU A 463 -1.61 -0.08 -4.20
N ALA A 464 -0.95 -0.56 -5.26
CA ALA A 464 -0.48 -1.94 -5.37
C ALA A 464 0.93 -2.00 -5.96
N LEU A 465 1.72 -2.99 -5.52
CA LEU A 465 3.04 -3.33 -6.03
C LEU A 465 3.00 -4.61 -6.87
N GLY A 466 3.82 -4.65 -7.92
CA GLY A 466 4.02 -5.83 -8.76
C GLY A 466 5.03 -5.55 -9.87
N ASP A 467 5.74 -6.56 -10.32
CA ASP A 467 6.65 -6.50 -11.47
C ASP A 467 5.85 -6.73 -12.74
N TYR A 468 5.31 -5.65 -13.36
CA TYR A 468 4.39 -5.77 -14.51
C TYR A 468 5.11 -5.97 -15.85
N ASP A 469 6.37 -5.56 -15.97
CA ASP A 469 7.15 -5.73 -17.21
C ASP A 469 8.20 -6.84 -17.13
N SER A 470 8.22 -7.56 -16.01
CA SER A 470 9.03 -8.75 -15.76
C SER A 470 10.54 -8.48 -15.85
N ASP A 471 10.98 -7.30 -15.41
CA ASP A 471 12.39 -6.92 -15.41
C ASP A 471 13.08 -7.15 -14.05
N GLY A 472 12.30 -7.54 -13.02
CA GLY A 472 12.78 -8.00 -11.72
C GLY A 472 12.85 -6.94 -10.66
N ASP A 473 12.25 -5.77 -10.86
CA ASP A 473 11.99 -4.83 -9.79
C ASP A 473 10.48 -4.58 -9.60
N LEU A 474 10.12 -4.01 -8.45
CA LEU A 474 8.73 -3.75 -8.12
C LEU A 474 8.27 -2.41 -8.67
N ASP A 475 7.25 -2.45 -9.50
CA ASP A 475 6.53 -1.31 -10.03
C ASP A 475 5.33 -0.95 -9.16
N VAL A 476 4.73 0.22 -9.43
CA VAL A 476 3.67 0.77 -8.60
C VAL A 476 2.48 1.20 -9.44
N VAL A 477 1.27 0.75 -9.09
CA VAL A 477 0.03 1.32 -9.61
C VAL A 477 -0.76 1.99 -8.51
N VAL A 478 -1.27 3.19 -8.79
CA VAL A 478 -2.01 4.02 -7.82
C VAL A 478 -3.35 4.43 -8.39
N ASN A 479 -4.41 4.23 -7.62
CA ASN A 479 -5.74 4.75 -7.95
C ASN A 479 -5.92 6.16 -7.35
N ASN A 480 -6.13 7.16 -8.20
CA ASN A 480 -6.26 8.55 -7.81
C ASN A 480 -7.73 8.99 -7.77
N LEU A 481 -8.06 9.84 -6.81
CA LEU A 481 -9.37 10.47 -6.69
C LEU A 481 -9.56 11.53 -7.79
N ASP A 482 -10.64 11.42 -8.56
CA ASP A 482 -11.01 12.36 -9.64
C ASP A 482 -9.91 12.57 -10.69
N GLY A 483 -9.25 11.52 -11.08
CA GLY A 483 -8.19 11.56 -12.08
C GLY A 483 -7.83 10.17 -12.60
N PRO A 484 -7.01 10.09 -13.63
CA PRO A 484 -6.50 8.81 -14.10
C PRO A 484 -5.67 8.13 -13.00
N PRO A 485 -5.56 6.80 -13.03
CA PRO A 485 -4.58 6.11 -12.20
C PRO A 485 -3.17 6.54 -12.59
N THR A 486 -2.20 6.24 -11.76
CA THR A 486 -0.80 6.43 -12.13
C THR A 486 -0.09 5.08 -12.11
N LEU A 487 0.57 4.74 -13.20
CA LEU A 487 1.46 3.59 -13.31
C LEU A 487 2.90 4.10 -13.32
N LEU A 488 3.65 3.73 -12.30
CA LEU A 488 5.07 4.05 -12.19
C LEU A 488 5.89 2.82 -12.52
N ARG A 489 6.80 2.95 -13.47
CA ARG A 489 7.86 1.99 -13.67
C ARG A 489 9.04 2.34 -12.77
N ASN A 490 9.57 1.33 -12.11
CA ASN A 490 10.80 1.44 -11.34
C ASN A 490 12.00 1.29 -12.29
N ASP A 491 12.77 2.33 -12.51
CA ASP A 491 13.99 2.26 -13.32
C ASP A 491 15.20 2.09 -12.39
N GLY A 492 15.83 0.94 -12.38
CA GLY A 492 17.08 0.66 -11.69
C GLY A 492 16.96 0.04 -10.30
N GLY A 493 15.78 -0.40 -9.88
CA GLY A 493 15.58 -1.29 -8.74
C GLY A 493 16.22 -2.67 -8.98
N ASN A 494 16.20 -3.16 -10.20
CA ASN A 494 16.70 -4.48 -10.63
C ASN A 494 18.24 -4.62 -10.74
N ARG A 495 19.01 -3.79 -10.04
CA ARG A 495 20.48 -3.91 -10.02
C ARG A 495 20.98 -5.00 -9.10
N GLY A 496 20.25 -5.26 -8.02
CA GLY A 496 20.43 -6.43 -7.19
C GLY A 496 19.87 -7.68 -7.88
N ALA A 497 20.34 -8.84 -7.46
CA ALA A 497 19.70 -10.08 -7.87
C ALA A 497 18.34 -10.22 -7.19
N TRP A 498 17.41 -10.91 -7.84
CA TRP A 498 16.05 -11.04 -7.39
C TRP A 498 15.48 -12.44 -7.58
N LEU A 499 14.39 -12.74 -6.93
CA LEU A 499 13.61 -13.96 -7.10
C LEU A 499 12.13 -13.64 -6.88
N LEU A 500 11.28 -14.05 -7.82
CA LEU A 500 9.84 -14.00 -7.67
C LEU A 500 9.31 -15.42 -7.45
N VAL A 501 8.64 -15.64 -6.32
CA VAL A 501 8.15 -16.96 -5.92
C VAL A 501 6.64 -17.02 -6.06
N ASP A 502 6.16 -17.85 -6.97
CA ASP A 502 4.76 -18.20 -7.18
C ASP A 502 4.44 -19.48 -6.40
N THR A 503 3.55 -19.38 -5.41
CA THR A 503 3.16 -20.52 -4.56
C THR A 503 1.81 -21.06 -5.02
N ARG A 504 1.73 -22.36 -5.27
CA ARG A 504 0.52 -23.02 -5.76
C ARG A 504 0.11 -24.17 -4.85
N THR A 505 -1.17 -24.17 -4.43
CA THR A 505 -1.80 -25.29 -3.71
C THR A 505 -1.92 -26.52 -4.61
N GLU A 506 -2.33 -27.67 -4.07
CA GLU A 506 -2.62 -28.89 -4.84
C GLU A 506 -3.64 -28.66 -5.98
N SER A 507 -4.57 -27.71 -5.82
CA SER A 507 -5.55 -27.32 -6.85
C SER A 507 -4.98 -26.41 -7.93
N GLY A 508 -3.75 -25.90 -7.75
CA GLY A 508 -3.12 -24.91 -8.63
C GLY A 508 -3.47 -23.45 -8.28
N SER A 509 -4.22 -23.22 -7.22
CA SER A 509 -4.57 -21.89 -6.71
C SER A 509 -3.38 -21.20 -6.08
N PRO A 510 -3.25 -19.85 -6.14
CA PRO A 510 -2.30 -19.14 -5.30
C PRO A 510 -2.54 -19.44 -3.82
N ALA A 511 -1.49 -19.77 -3.10
CA ALA A 511 -1.58 -20.23 -1.72
C ALA A 511 -1.68 -19.06 -0.73
N VAL A 512 -2.83 -18.41 -0.64
CA VAL A 512 -3.07 -17.33 0.35
C VAL A 512 -2.81 -17.86 1.76
N GLY A 513 -2.04 -17.11 2.57
CA GLY A 513 -1.58 -17.53 3.90
C GLY A 513 -0.27 -18.34 3.89
N ALA A 514 0.28 -18.69 2.71
CA ALA A 514 1.59 -19.35 2.66
C ALA A 514 2.70 -18.36 3.05
N ARG A 515 3.65 -18.85 3.85
CA ARG A 515 4.86 -18.11 4.23
C ARG A 515 6.06 -18.58 3.45
N VAL A 516 6.67 -17.66 2.74
CA VAL A 516 7.87 -17.90 1.93
C VAL A 516 9.08 -17.33 2.65
N LEU A 517 10.07 -18.18 2.89
CA LEU A 517 11.33 -17.79 3.52
C LEU A 517 12.47 -17.99 2.50
N ALA A 518 13.23 -16.94 2.27
CA ALA A 518 14.40 -16.97 1.40
C ALA A 518 15.66 -16.66 2.20
N THR A 519 16.61 -17.60 2.22
CA THR A 519 17.85 -17.49 2.99
C THR A 519 19.05 -17.24 2.10
N SER A 520 19.85 -16.24 2.44
CA SER A 520 21.10 -15.88 1.77
C SER A 520 22.10 -15.30 2.77
N GLY A 521 23.37 -15.75 2.71
CA GLY A 521 24.44 -15.24 3.57
C GLY A 521 24.18 -15.38 5.07
N GLY A 522 23.35 -16.36 5.47
CA GLY A 522 22.94 -16.57 6.85
C GLY A 522 21.83 -15.62 7.35
N SER A 523 21.25 -14.81 6.49
CA SER A 523 20.07 -13.98 6.76
C SER A 523 18.85 -14.56 6.06
N THR A 524 17.70 -14.54 6.70
CA THR A 524 16.44 -15.02 6.14
C THR A 524 15.46 -13.85 5.99
N GLN A 525 14.84 -13.76 4.84
CA GLN A 525 13.73 -12.86 4.55
C GLN A 525 12.43 -13.64 4.65
N LEU A 526 11.38 -13.05 5.21
CA LEU A 526 10.04 -13.62 5.30
C LEU A 526 9.07 -12.80 4.45
N ARG A 527 8.23 -13.48 3.67
CA ARG A 527 7.05 -12.93 3.01
C ARG A 527 5.84 -13.81 3.29
N GLU A 528 4.67 -13.22 3.29
CA GLU A 528 3.41 -13.96 3.41
C GLU A 528 2.46 -13.60 2.26
N VAL A 529 1.87 -14.60 1.61
CA VAL A 529 0.92 -14.42 0.50
C VAL A 529 -0.40 -13.90 1.05
N ARG A 530 -0.79 -12.68 0.69
CA ARG A 530 -2.00 -12.02 1.20
C ARG A 530 -2.93 -11.60 0.08
N SER A 531 -4.21 -11.84 0.26
CA SER A 531 -5.27 -11.53 -0.72
C SER A 531 -5.59 -10.04 -0.84
N SER A 532 -5.16 -9.25 0.15
CA SER A 532 -5.33 -7.80 0.20
C SER A 532 -4.24 -7.17 1.08
N ALA A 533 -3.94 -5.91 0.84
CA ALA A 533 -3.03 -5.08 1.60
C ALA A 533 -3.31 -3.59 1.28
N SER A 534 -2.50 -2.68 1.84
CA SER A 534 -2.56 -1.28 1.49
C SER A 534 -3.88 -0.61 1.91
N TYR A 535 -4.36 0.33 1.14
CA TYR A 535 -5.70 0.88 1.30
C TYR A 535 -6.63 0.26 0.27
N LEU A 536 -7.48 -0.69 0.73
CA LEU A 536 -8.54 -1.33 -0.05
C LEU A 536 -8.04 -2.01 -1.35
N SER A 537 -6.79 -2.48 -1.37
CA SER A 537 -6.07 -2.88 -2.59
C SER A 537 -5.48 -4.28 -2.44
N ALA A 538 -4.90 -4.81 -3.52
CA ALA A 538 -4.17 -6.07 -3.51
C ALA A 538 -2.89 -5.97 -4.36
N ASN A 539 -1.75 -6.37 -3.78
CA ASN A 539 -0.49 -6.53 -4.49
C ASN A 539 -0.51 -7.81 -5.36
N ASP A 540 0.49 -7.96 -6.23
CA ASP A 540 0.77 -9.25 -6.85
C ASP A 540 0.90 -10.34 -5.77
N LEU A 541 0.25 -11.48 -5.98
CA LEU A 541 0.29 -12.60 -5.02
C LEU A 541 1.62 -13.35 -5.02
N ARG A 542 2.43 -13.19 -6.07
CA ARG A 542 3.80 -13.73 -6.12
C ARG A 542 4.70 -12.94 -5.17
N GLN A 543 5.58 -13.63 -4.47
CA GLN A 543 6.41 -13.02 -3.44
C GLN A 543 7.78 -12.63 -3.99
N HIS A 544 8.07 -11.34 -3.97
CA HIS A 544 9.32 -10.77 -4.48
C HIS A 544 10.41 -10.71 -3.39
N PHE A 545 11.63 -11.11 -3.75
CA PHE A 545 12.82 -11.08 -2.89
C PHE A 545 13.99 -10.45 -3.64
N GLY A 546 14.58 -9.40 -3.09
CA GLY A 546 15.88 -8.91 -3.52
C GLY A 546 17.02 -9.56 -2.74
N PHE A 547 18.20 -9.65 -3.36
CA PHE A 547 19.36 -10.35 -2.77
C PHE A 547 20.64 -9.51 -2.80
N GLY A 548 20.62 -8.31 -3.37
CA GLY A 548 21.83 -7.52 -3.57
C GLY A 548 22.72 -8.05 -4.72
N PRO A 549 23.87 -7.41 -4.96
CA PRO A 549 24.66 -7.66 -6.18
C PRO A 549 25.42 -8.97 -6.19
N ASP A 550 25.73 -9.56 -5.04
CA ASP A 550 26.62 -10.72 -4.92
C ASP A 550 25.98 -11.92 -4.21
N ALA A 551 24.65 -11.91 -4.06
CA ALA A 551 23.96 -12.90 -3.24
C ALA A 551 23.57 -14.16 -4.01
N ARG A 552 23.20 -15.19 -3.26
CA ARG A 552 22.72 -16.51 -3.71
C ARG A 552 21.53 -16.89 -2.85
N ALA A 553 20.48 -17.45 -3.43
CA ALA A 553 19.44 -18.09 -2.64
C ALA A 553 19.89 -19.49 -2.21
N GLU A 554 20.47 -19.58 -1.02
CA GLU A 554 20.94 -20.84 -0.42
C GLU A 554 19.77 -21.79 -0.18
N GLN A 555 18.63 -21.22 0.24
CA GLN A 555 17.41 -21.96 0.51
C GLN A 555 16.20 -21.09 0.27
N VAL A 556 15.17 -21.66 -0.34
CA VAL A 556 13.81 -21.13 -0.38
C VAL A 556 12.90 -22.17 0.25
N SER A 557 12.14 -21.81 1.28
CA SER A 557 11.18 -22.70 1.91
C SER A 557 9.81 -22.05 1.96
N VAL A 558 8.77 -22.86 1.73
CA VAL A 558 7.36 -22.44 1.80
C VAL A 558 6.70 -23.23 2.91
N ARG A 559 6.16 -22.51 3.89
CA ARG A 559 5.26 -23.06 4.90
C ARG A 559 3.83 -22.84 4.41
N TRP A 560 3.15 -23.91 4.12
CA TRP A 560 1.77 -23.91 3.57
C TRP A 560 0.71 -23.70 4.67
N PRO A 561 -0.46 -23.14 4.35
CA PRO A 561 -1.59 -23.05 5.29
C PRO A 561 -1.98 -24.40 5.88
N SER A 562 -1.84 -25.47 5.13
CA SER A 562 -2.05 -26.85 5.60
C SER A 562 -1.08 -27.30 6.70
N GLY A 563 -0.02 -26.54 6.98
CA GLY A 563 1.06 -26.87 7.91
C GLY A 563 2.20 -27.68 7.29
N ARG A 564 2.11 -28.04 6.00
CA ARG A 564 3.21 -28.71 5.26
C ARG A 564 4.34 -27.72 4.99
N THR A 565 5.48 -28.23 4.52
CA THR A 565 6.63 -27.38 4.14
C THR A 565 7.31 -27.95 2.89
N SER A 566 7.56 -27.07 1.93
CA SER A 566 8.43 -27.35 0.77
C SER A 566 9.76 -26.65 0.95
N THR A 567 10.87 -27.25 0.48
CA THR A 567 12.20 -26.64 0.56
C THR A 567 12.99 -26.90 -0.71
N LEU A 568 13.53 -25.83 -1.27
CA LEU A 568 14.45 -25.82 -2.41
C LEU A 568 15.81 -25.33 -1.94
N SER A 569 16.90 -25.92 -2.41
CA SER A 569 18.27 -25.52 -2.07
C SER A 569 19.01 -25.04 -3.32
N ASP A 570 19.95 -24.11 -3.14
CA ASP A 570 20.80 -23.57 -4.22
C ASP A 570 19.98 -23.05 -5.43
N VAL A 571 18.96 -22.21 -5.15
CA VAL A 571 18.06 -21.68 -6.17
C VAL A 571 18.77 -20.61 -6.99
N GLU A 572 18.69 -20.73 -8.33
CA GLU A 572 19.18 -19.70 -9.25
C GLU A 572 18.34 -18.41 -9.09
N LEU A 573 19.00 -17.24 -9.21
CA LEU A 573 18.36 -15.93 -9.10
C LEU A 573 18.00 -15.33 -10.46
N ASN A 574 17.34 -14.19 -10.46
CA ASN A 574 16.85 -13.43 -11.62
C ASN A 574 15.85 -14.25 -12.45
N GLN A 575 14.90 -14.85 -11.77
CA GLN A 575 13.84 -15.64 -12.39
C GLN A 575 12.58 -15.69 -11.53
N VAL A 576 11.50 -16.16 -12.13
CA VAL A 576 10.28 -16.58 -11.46
C VAL A 576 10.36 -18.09 -11.23
N ILE A 577 10.07 -18.54 -10.00
CA ILE A 577 9.93 -19.96 -9.70
C ILE A 577 8.52 -20.25 -9.20
N THR A 578 7.97 -21.39 -9.62
CA THR A 578 6.73 -21.91 -9.04
C THR A 578 7.06 -23.01 -8.03
N VAL A 579 6.50 -22.88 -6.84
CA VAL A 579 6.60 -23.89 -5.79
C VAL A 579 5.22 -24.45 -5.54
N GLU A 580 5.05 -25.75 -5.74
CA GLU A 580 3.79 -26.44 -5.54
C GLU A 580 3.73 -27.05 -4.14
N GLU A 581 2.54 -27.02 -3.55
CA GLU A 581 2.29 -27.70 -2.29
C GLU A 581 2.42 -29.22 -2.49
N PRO A 582 3.16 -29.94 -1.61
CA PRO A 582 3.33 -31.36 -1.75
C PRO A 582 2.00 -32.10 -1.47
N ASP A 583 1.74 -33.20 -2.20
CA ASP A 583 0.58 -34.06 -2.00
C ASP A 583 0.44 -34.48 -0.53
N GLY A 584 -0.80 -34.55 -0.02
CA GLY A 584 -1.08 -35.11 1.30
C GLY A 584 -0.82 -36.62 1.29
N GLU A 585 -0.01 -37.14 2.26
CA GLU A 585 0.17 -38.59 2.44
C GLU A 585 -1.09 -39.28 3.02
#